data_a466bf4bafac6501eea651b083615268
#
_entry.id   a466bf4bafac6501eea651b083615268
#
_cell.length_a   1.000
_cell.length_b   1.000
_cell.length_c   1.000
_cell.angle_alpha   90.00
_cell.angle_beta   90.00
_cell.angle_gamma   90.00
#
_symmetry.space_group_name_H-M   'P 1'
#
loop_
_entity.id
_entity.type
_entity.pdbx_description
1 polymer ?
#
loop_
_entity_poly.entity_id
_entity_poly.type
_entity_poly.pdbx_seq_one_letter_code
_entity_poly.pdbx_strand_id
1 'polypeptide(L)'
;FTVDTYPYFDQSANGGLGGINFDGMLAKLKAAAAGTIVLLHACCHNPTGYDITPAQWDQVIAVVKERNLTAFLDMAYQGFGYGIAEDGAVIAKFVAAGLNIFVSTSFSKSFSLYGERVGALSVVGSTKEETDRVLSQLKIAIRTNYSNPPTHGGAIVAAVLGNPELRALWEKELGEMRVRIKAMRQKLVDGLKAAGVTKDMSFITTQIGMFSYSGLSKDQMVRLRTEFGVYGTDTGRMCVAALNSKNIDYVCQAIAKVI
;
A
#
# COMPACT_ATOMS: atom_id res chain seq x y z
N PHE A 1 22.66 9.16 1.10
CA PHE A 1 22.11 8.30 2.18
C PHE A 1 22.69 6.89 2.06
N THR A 2 22.93 6.25 3.21
CA THR A 2 23.14 4.80 3.28
C THR A 2 21.76 4.15 3.37
N VAL A 3 21.46 3.21 2.48
CA VAL A 3 20.17 2.52 2.45
C VAL A 3 20.34 1.12 3.04
N ASP A 4 19.45 0.75 3.92
CA ASP A 4 19.33 -0.58 4.51
C ASP A 4 17.88 -1.07 4.42
N THR A 5 17.63 -2.34 4.65
CA THR A 5 16.30 -2.95 4.53
C THR A 5 15.91 -3.64 5.83
N TYR A 6 14.61 -3.70 6.10
CA TYR A 6 14.04 -4.54 7.14
C TYR A 6 13.21 -5.66 6.49
N PRO A 7 13.18 -6.86 7.08
CA PRO A 7 12.32 -7.92 6.59
C PRO A 7 10.86 -7.53 6.80
N TYR A 8 10.02 -7.73 5.80
CA TYR A 8 8.59 -7.45 5.89
C TYR A 8 7.74 -8.68 5.59
N PHE A 9 8.04 -9.39 4.51
CA PHE A 9 7.30 -10.56 4.08
C PHE A 9 8.09 -11.85 4.36
N ASP A 10 7.39 -12.86 4.86
CA ASP A 10 7.91 -14.21 5.05
C ASP A 10 6.97 -15.21 4.36
N GLN A 11 7.50 -15.89 3.36
CA GLN A 11 6.76 -16.91 2.60
C GLN A 11 6.44 -18.14 3.46
N SER A 12 7.24 -18.44 4.49
CA SER A 12 7.04 -19.59 5.38
C SER A 12 6.00 -19.32 6.48
N ALA A 13 5.64 -18.07 6.72
CA ALA A 13 4.65 -17.71 7.72
C ALA A 13 3.30 -18.38 7.45
N ASN A 14 2.50 -18.54 8.49
CA ASN A 14 1.16 -19.12 8.44
C ASN A 14 1.14 -20.51 7.74
N GLY A 15 2.14 -21.34 8.01
CA GLY A 15 2.20 -22.69 7.43
C GLY A 15 2.54 -22.72 5.93
N GLY A 16 3.25 -21.70 5.43
CA GLY A 16 3.63 -21.57 4.02
C GLY A 16 2.64 -20.78 3.15
N LEU A 17 1.62 -20.20 3.77
CA LEU A 17 0.66 -19.32 3.08
C LEU A 17 1.19 -17.88 2.92
N GLY A 18 2.30 -17.56 3.59
CA GLY A 18 2.90 -16.24 3.61
C GLY A 18 2.30 -15.31 4.68
N GLY A 19 3.03 -14.28 5.03
CA GLY A 19 2.61 -13.31 6.03
C GLY A 19 3.66 -12.23 6.28
N ILE A 20 3.44 -11.42 7.32
CA ILE A 20 4.41 -10.41 7.73
C ILE A 20 5.42 -11.04 8.68
N ASN A 21 6.72 -10.80 8.42
CA ASN A 21 7.81 -11.07 9.37
C ASN A 21 7.88 -9.93 10.40
N PHE A 22 6.88 -9.84 11.25
CA PHE A 22 6.75 -8.70 12.14
C PHE A 22 7.87 -8.63 13.18
N ASP A 23 8.26 -9.77 13.75
CA ASP A 23 9.33 -9.83 14.77
C ASP A 23 10.67 -9.43 14.17
N GLY A 24 10.99 -9.91 12.98
CA GLY A 24 12.20 -9.52 12.26
C GLY A 24 12.22 -8.04 11.90
N MET A 25 11.09 -7.50 11.44
CA MET A 25 10.93 -6.07 11.19
C MET A 25 11.17 -5.27 12.47
N LEU A 26 10.51 -5.62 13.55
CA LEU A 26 10.60 -4.90 14.82
C LEU A 26 12.01 -4.95 15.41
N ALA A 27 12.69 -6.12 15.34
CA ALA A 27 14.07 -6.29 15.77
C ALA A 27 15.02 -5.37 14.97
N LYS A 28 14.82 -5.27 13.64
CA LYS A 28 15.62 -4.40 12.79
C LYS A 28 15.42 -2.91 13.14
N LEU A 29 14.18 -2.49 13.40
CA LEU A 29 13.88 -1.13 13.84
C LEU A 29 14.52 -0.82 15.21
N LYS A 30 14.48 -1.75 16.15
CA LYS A 30 15.15 -1.61 17.47
C LYS A 30 16.66 -1.46 17.35
N ALA A 31 17.27 -2.09 16.36
CA ALA A 31 18.72 -2.01 16.12
C ALA A 31 19.14 -0.76 15.33
N ALA A 32 18.19 -0.01 14.73
CA ALA A 32 18.49 1.16 13.94
C ALA A 32 19.10 2.29 14.78
N ALA A 33 20.02 3.05 14.18
CA ALA A 33 20.61 4.21 14.81
C ALA A 33 19.58 5.34 14.96
N ALA A 34 19.72 6.16 16.02
CA ALA A 34 18.89 7.35 16.18
C ALA A 34 19.00 8.28 14.96
N GLY A 35 17.89 8.88 14.58
CA GLY A 35 17.80 9.74 13.38
C GLY A 35 17.64 8.96 12.07
N THR A 36 17.64 7.62 12.09
CA THR A 36 17.33 6.83 10.88
C THR A 36 15.92 7.13 10.40
N ILE A 37 15.78 7.39 9.09
CA ILE A 37 14.48 7.53 8.44
C ILE A 37 13.95 6.14 8.11
N VAL A 38 12.74 5.82 8.58
CA VAL A 38 12.08 4.54 8.33
C VAL A 38 10.91 4.77 7.38
N LEU A 39 11.00 4.22 6.18
CA LEU A 39 9.91 4.23 5.21
C LEU A 39 8.94 3.09 5.52
N LEU A 40 7.67 3.42 5.74
CA LEU A 40 6.61 2.50 6.12
C LEU A 40 5.40 2.68 5.19
N HIS A 41 4.85 1.59 4.65
CA HIS A 41 3.54 1.66 4.01
C HIS A 41 2.46 1.81 5.07
N ALA A 42 1.65 2.85 4.97
CA ALA A 42 0.59 3.12 5.94
C ALA A 42 -0.59 2.14 5.81
N CYS A 43 -0.90 1.71 4.58
CA CYS A 43 -1.97 0.77 4.25
C CYS A 43 -1.76 0.13 2.88
N CYS A 44 -2.43 -1.00 2.66
CA CYS A 44 -2.49 -1.71 1.36
C CYS A 44 -1.10 -1.99 0.78
N HIS A 45 -0.27 -2.68 1.55
CA HIS A 45 1.15 -2.87 1.23
C HIS A 45 1.37 -3.42 -0.18
N ASN A 46 2.09 -2.66 -0.98
CA ASN A 46 2.59 -3.12 -2.28
C ASN A 46 4.03 -3.64 -2.09
N PRO A 47 4.32 -4.90 -2.41
CA PRO A 47 3.58 -5.80 -3.31
C PRO A 47 2.70 -6.87 -2.64
N THR A 48 2.71 -7.02 -1.33
CA THR A 48 2.28 -8.25 -0.66
C THR A 48 0.77 -8.36 -0.41
N GLY A 49 0.09 -7.23 -0.22
CA GLY A 49 -1.30 -7.20 0.23
C GLY A 49 -1.48 -7.49 1.73
N TYR A 50 -0.41 -7.71 2.48
CA TYR A 50 -0.43 -7.88 3.93
C TYR A 50 -0.09 -6.58 4.64
N ASP A 51 -0.95 -6.14 5.55
CA ASP A 51 -0.75 -4.93 6.34
C ASP A 51 -0.49 -5.25 7.81
N ILE A 52 0.26 -4.37 8.45
CA ILE A 52 0.50 -4.36 9.90
C ILE A 52 -0.84 -4.09 10.61
N THR A 53 -1.17 -4.90 11.62
CA THR A 53 -2.39 -4.74 12.41
C THR A 53 -2.32 -3.48 13.30
N PRO A 54 -3.46 -2.95 13.76
CA PRO A 54 -3.48 -1.81 14.69
C PRO A 54 -2.64 -2.01 15.96
N ALA A 55 -2.62 -3.23 16.52
CA ALA A 55 -1.80 -3.57 17.69
C ALA A 55 -0.30 -3.63 17.37
N GLN A 56 0.05 -4.10 16.17
CA GLN A 56 1.44 -4.09 15.70
C GLN A 56 1.92 -2.66 15.42
N TRP A 57 1.04 -1.78 14.92
CA TRP A 57 1.35 -0.36 14.76
C TRP A 57 1.71 0.29 16.10
N ASP A 58 1.00 -0.05 17.18
CA ASP A 58 1.34 0.49 18.51
C ASP A 58 2.76 0.11 18.94
N GLN A 59 3.20 -1.11 18.63
CA GLN A 59 4.58 -1.56 18.88
C GLN A 59 5.61 -0.84 18.00
N VAL A 60 5.33 -0.66 16.72
CA VAL A 60 6.21 0.09 15.79
C VAL A 60 6.37 1.53 16.27
N ILE A 61 5.28 2.20 16.64
CA ILE A 61 5.27 3.57 17.15
C ILE A 61 6.10 3.68 18.42
N ALA A 62 5.96 2.72 19.35
CA ALA A 62 6.76 2.69 20.57
C ALA A 62 8.27 2.60 20.26
N VAL A 63 8.66 1.73 19.33
CA VAL A 63 10.07 1.59 18.91
C VAL A 63 10.56 2.85 18.17
N VAL A 64 9.77 3.44 17.28
CA VAL A 64 10.14 4.68 16.61
C VAL A 64 10.42 5.79 17.62
N LYS A 65 9.59 5.90 18.66
CA LYS A 65 9.76 6.86 19.75
C LYS A 65 11.00 6.56 20.61
N GLU A 66 11.13 5.32 21.09
CA GLU A 66 12.23 4.88 21.94
C GLU A 66 13.60 5.06 21.28
N ARG A 67 13.67 4.72 19.98
CA ARG A 67 14.93 4.77 19.21
C ARG A 67 15.19 6.12 18.56
N ASN A 68 14.30 7.12 18.76
CA ASN A 68 14.39 8.42 18.10
C ASN A 68 14.55 8.30 16.57
N LEU A 69 13.68 7.48 15.94
CA LEU A 69 13.65 7.31 14.49
C LEU A 69 12.69 8.35 13.87
N THR A 70 12.86 8.60 12.57
CA THR A 70 11.94 9.46 11.82
C THR A 70 11.05 8.60 10.92
N ALA A 71 9.76 8.54 11.20
CA ALA A 71 8.84 7.80 10.35
C ALA A 71 8.48 8.59 9.09
N PHE A 72 8.53 7.90 7.94
CA PHE A 72 8.05 8.38 6.67
C PHE A 72 6.97 7.41 6.18
N LEU A 73 5.70 7.83 6.26
CA LEU A 73 4.55 7.02 5.89
C LEU A 73 4.20 7.22 4.41
N ASP A 74 4.18 6.14 3.64
CA ASP A 74 3.71 6.14 2.25
C ASP A 74 2.25 5.70 2.19
N MET A 75 1.39 6.55 1.62
CA MET A 75 -0.05 6.35 1.47
C MET A 75 -0.48 6.41 0.00
N ALA A 76 -0.04 5.44 -0.77
CA ALA A 76 -0.40 5.38 -2.19
C ALA A 76 -1.79 4.76 -2.45
N TYR A 77 -2.38 4.08 -1.47
CA TYR A 77 -3.57 3.23 -1.67
C TYR A 77 -4.67 3.48 -0.61
N GLN A 78 -4.71 4.64 0.02
CA GLN A 78 -5.74 5.02 0.98
C GLN A 78 -7.14 4.88 0.37
N GLY A 79 -8.05 4.24 1.08
CA GLY A 79 -9.42 3.96 0.66
C GLY A 79 -9.61 2.59 -0.01
N PHE A 80 -8.53 1.86 -0.33
CA PHE A 80 -8.62 0.52 -0.94
C PHE A 80 -8.55 -0.65 0.05
N GLY A 81 -8.24 -0.40 1.31
CA GLY A 81 -8.24 -1.41 2.36
C GLY A 81 -9.62 -1.57 3.00
N TYR A 82 -9.91 -0.72 3.97
CA TYR A 82 -11.15 -0.74 4.75
C TYR A 82 -11.99 0.53 4.53
N GLY A 83 -11.35 1.66 4.31
CA GLY A 83 -11.98 2.97 4.11
C GLY A 83 -10.95 4.08 4.20
N ILE A 84 -11.36 5.31 3.88
CA ILE A 84 -10.45 6.47 3.90
C ILE A 84 -9.98 6.75 5.35
N ALA A 85 -10.90 6.71 6.31
CA ALA A 85 -10.59 6.98 7.70
C ALA A 85 -9.79 5.85 8.34
N GLU A 86 -10.19 4.61 8.10
CA GLU A 86 -9.57 3.41 8.64
C GLU A 86 -8.14 3.24 8.13
N ASP A 87 -7.94 3.40 6.82
CA ASP A 87 -6.62 3.27 6.19
C ASP A 87 -5.67 4.40 6.61
N GLY A 88 -6.21 5.57 6.99
CA GLY A 88 -5.45 6.72 7.49
C GLY A 88 -5.24 6.74 9.01
N ALA A 89 -5.87 5.83 9.76
CA ALA A 89 -5.88 5.87 11.23
C ALA A 89 -4.48 5.79 11.86
N VAL A 90 -3.53 5.16 11.20
CA VAL A 90 -2.14 5.07 11.67
C VAL A 90 -1.48 6.44 11.84
N ILE A 91 -1.81 7.41 10.99
CA ILE A 91 -1.27 8.77 11.10
C ILE A 91 -1.67 9.41 12.43
N ALA A 92 -2.96 9.29 12.79
CA ALA A 92 -3.46 9.80 14.06
C ALA A 92 -2.75 9.17 15.27
N LYS A 93 -2.38 7.88 15.20
CA LYS A 93 -1.62 7.19 16.23
C LYS A 93 -0.20 7.79 16.40
N PHE A 94 0.51 8.05 15.29
CA PHE A 94 1.83 8.72 15.34
C PHE A 94 1.73 10.12 15.92
N VAL A 95 0.72 10.90 15.51
CA VAL A 95 0.47 12.25 16.03
C VAL A 95 0.16 12.21 17.53
N ALA A 96 -0.71 11.31 17.97
CA ALA A 96 -1.05 11.13 19.38
C ALA A 96 0.16 10.70 20.25
N ALA A 97 1.13 9.99 19.66
CA ALA A 97 2.39 9.65 20.32
C ALA A 97 3.37 10.83 20.41
N GLY A 98 3.06 11.99 19.83
CA GLY A 98 3.88 13.21 19.81
C GLY A 98 5.10 13.09 18.88
N LEU A 99 5.00 12.31 17.81
CA LEU A 99 6.09 12.07 16.87
C LEU A 99 6.01 13.01 15.67
N ASN A 100 7.17 13.54 15.28
CA ASN A 100 7.32 14.25 14.01
C ASN A 100 7.40 13.21 12.89
N ILE A 101 6.58 13.36 11.84
CA ILE A 101 6.48 12.41 10.75
C ILE A 101 6.37 13.09 9.39
N PHE A 102 6.78 12.35 8.37
CA PHE A 102 6.48 12.67 6.98
C PHE A 102 5.39 11.72 6.46
N VAL A 103 4.46 12.25 5.68
CA VAL A 103 3.41 11.46 5.02
C VAL A 103 3.38 11.81 3.55
N SER A 104 3.66 10.85 2.67
CA SER A 104 3.47 11.00 1.22
C SER A 104 2.13 10.39 0.82
N THR A 105 1.26 11.19 0.22
CA THR A 105 -0.05 10.74 -0.29
C THR A 105 -0.05 10.82 -1.80
N SER A 106 -0.43 9.72 -2.46
CA SER A 106 -0.60 9.71 -3.91
C SER A 106 -2.08 9.73 -4.29
N PHE A 107 -2.42 10.55 -5.28
CA PHE A 107 -3.76 10.59 -5.87
C PHE A 107 -3.88 9.78 -7.16
N SER A 108 -2.82 9.08 -7.55
CA SER A 108 -2.82 8.26 -8.76
C SER A 108 -3.91 7.20 -8.77
N LYS A 109 -4.16 6.52 -7.64
CA LYS A 109 -5.11 5.40 -7.56
C LYS A 109 -6.48 5.86 -7.06
N SER A 110 -6.54 6.55 -5.93
CA SER A 110 -7.80 6.98 -5.31
C SER A 110 -8.59 7.99 -6.14
N PHE A 111 -7.92 8.74 -7.01
CA PHE A 111 -8.54 9.67 -7.98
C PHE A 111 -8.39 9.23 -9.43
N SER A 112 -7.79 8.07 -9.70
CA SER A 112 -7.47 7.59 -11.06
C SER A 112 -6.61 8.58 -11.89
N LEU A 113 -5.82 9.40 -11.22
CA LEU A 113 -4.98 10.46 -11.83
C LEU A 113 -3.55 9.98 -12.12
N TYR A 114 -3.40 8.76 -12.60
CA TYR A 114 -2.08 8.14 -12.86
C TYR A 114 -1.17 8.99 -13.76
N GLY A 115 -1.73 9.56 -14.82
CA GLY A 115 -1.00 10.38 -15.79
C GLY A 115 -0.67 11.79 -15.31
N GLU A 116 -1.42 12.32 -14.35
CA GLU A 116 -1.26 13.69 -13.84
C GLU A 116 -0.06 13.85 -12.90
N ARG A 117 0.51 12.75 -12.41
CA ARG A 117 1.69 12.75 -11.54
C ARG A 117 1.50 13.63 -10.29
N VAL A 118 0.35 13.51 -9.62
CA VAL A 118 -0.05 14.35 -8.48
C VAL A 118 -0.04 13.57 -7.17
N GLY A 119 0.52 14.19 -6.16
CA GLY A 119 0.57 13.72 -4.78
C GLY A 119 0.76 14.90 -3.83
N ALA A 120 0.80 14.61 -2.54
CA ALA A 120 1.04 15.60 -1.49
C ALA A 120 2.06 15.06 -0.49
N LEU A 121 2.95 15.92 -0.02
CA LEU A 121 3.78 15.66 1.15
C LEU A 121 3.23 16.48 2.32
N SER A 122 2.87 15.79 3.40
CA SER A 122 2.50 16.41 4.67
C SER A 122 3.62 16.18 5.69
N VAL A 123 3.92 17.21 6.47
CA VAL A 123 4.90 17.12 7.56
C VAL A 123 4.21 17.50 8.87
N VAL A 124 4.27 16.62 9.84
CA VAL A 124 3.83 16.90 11.20
C VAL A 124 5.06 17.24 12.03
N GLY A 125 5.08 18.41 12.61
CA GLY A 125 6.14 18.87 13.53
C GLY A 125 5.55 19.19 14.90
N SER A 126 6.44 19.41 15.88
CA SER A 126 6.07 19.64 17.28
C SER A 126 5.45 21.01 17.51
N THR A 127 5.83 22.02 16.70
CA THR A 127 5.30 23.39 16.79
C THR A 127 5.08 24.00 15.41
N LYS A 128 4.27 25.07 15.38
CA LYS A 128 4.05 25.82 14.13
C LYS A 128 5.34 26.42 13.60
N GLU A 129 6.18 26.97 14.45
CA GLU A 129 7.46 27.57 14.08
C GLU A 129 8.42 26.56 13.48
N GLU A 130 8.43 25.31 13.97
CA GLU A 130 9.21 24.22 13.39
C GLU A 130 8.68 23.88 11.99
N THR A 131 7.38 23.68 11.84
CA THR A 131 6.78 23.34 10.54
C THR A 131 6.93 24.45 9.52
N ASP A 132 6.87 25.73 9.92
CA ASP A 132 7.13 26.88 9.03
C ASP A 132 8.58 26.86 8.52
N ARG A 133 9.56 26.53 9.39
CA ARG A 133 10.98 26.38 8.97
C ARG A 133 11.15 25.20 8.01
N VAL A 134 10.54 24.04 8.30
CA VAL A 134 10.58 22.88 7.41
C VAL A 134 9.95 23.22 6.06
N LEU A 135 8.78 23.88 6.06
CA LEU A 135 8.12 24.31 4.81
C LEU A 135 9.01 25.24 3.98
N SER A 136 9.75 26.14 4.62
CA SER A 136 10.68 27.04 3.92
C SER A 136 11.79 26.27 3.20
N GLN A 137 12.34 25.24 3.83
CA GLN A 137 13.37 24.37 3.23
C GLN A 137 12.82 23.49 2.11
N LEU A 138 11.60 22.95 2.30
CA LEU A 138 10.91 22.18 1.24
C LEU A 138 10.67 23.04 0.00
N LYS A 139 10.27 24.31 0.17
CA LYS A 139 10.13 25.25 -0.97
C LYS A 139 11.43 25.48 -1.72
N ILE A 140 12.56 25.58 -1.02
CA ILE A 140 13.89 25.69 -1.65
C ILE A 140 14.22 24.41 -2.41
N ALA A 141 14.04 23.23 -1.79
CA ALA A 141 14.28 21.95 -2.43
C ALA A 141 13.41 21.75 -3.69
N ILE A 142 12.13 22.11 -3.63
CA ILE A 142 11.20 22.08 -4.76
C ILE A 142 11.70 23.00 -5.88
N ARG A 143 12.05 24.25 -5.51
CA ARG A 143 12.49 25.26 -6.46
C ARG A 143 13.75 24.83 -7.23
N THR A 144 14.68 24.19 -6.55
CA THR A 144 15.93 23.74 -7.16
C THR A 144 15.80 22.42 -7.94
N ASN A 145 14.82 21.57 -7.58
CA ASN A 145 14.61 20.26 -8.21
C ASN A 145 13.79 20.37 -9.51
N TYR A 146 12.60 21.00 -9.45
CA TYR A 146 11.68 21.07 -10.60
C TYR A 146 10.86 22.36 -10.68
N SER A 147 11.20 23.38 -9.90
CA SER A 147 10.59 24.72 -9.83
C SER A 147 9.18 24.73 -9.17
N ASN A 148 8.21 24.13 -9.80
CA ASN A 148 6.84 23.92 -9.30
C ASN A 148 6.17 22.81 -10.12
N PRO A 149 5.20 22.07 -9.52
CA PRO A 149 4.49 21.02 -10.22
C PRO A 149 3.49 21.59 -11.25
N PRO A 150 3.09 20.79 -12.24
CA PRO A 150 1.91 21.09 -13.05
C PRO A 150 0.68 21.30 -12.16
N THR A 151 -0.17 22.26 -12.51
CA THR A 151 -1.30 22.66 -11.65
C THR A 151 -2.57 21.83 -11.87
N HIS A 152 -2.75 21.23 -13.06
CA HIS A 152 -3.99 20.58 -13.45
C HIS A 152 -4.43 19.47 -12.48
N GLY A 153 -3.58 18.47 -12.22
CA GLY A 153 -3.92 17.38 -11.33
C GLY A 153 -4.21 17.83 -9.89
N GLY A 154 -3.41 18.79 -9.39
CA GLY A 154 -3.63 19.38 -8.06
C GLY A 154 -4.95 20.15 -7.98
N ALA A 155 -5.33 20.88 -9.05
CA ALA A 155 -6.60 21.62 -9.10
C ALA A 155 -7.81 20.66 -9.10
N ILE A 156 -7.74 19.52 -9.78
CA ILE A 156 -8.79 18.48 -9.75
C ILE A 156 -8.99 17.98 -8.31
N VAL A 157 -7.91 17.58 -7.64
CA VAL A 157 -7.98 17.09 -6.26
C VAL A 157 -8.55 18.14 -5.33
N ALA A 158 -8.08 19.39 -5.44
CA ALA A 158 -8.55 20.49 -4.61
C ALA A 158 -10.05 20.80 -4.85
N ALA A 159 -10.51 20.78 -6.10
CA ALA A 159 -11.91 20.99 -6.44
C ALA A 159 -12.82 19.90 -5.85
N VAL A 160 -12.43 18.61 -5.98
CA VAL A 160 -13.21 17.49 -5.47
C VAL A 160 -13.25 17.51 -3.93
N LEU A 161 -12.11 17.64 -3.28
CA LEU A 161 -12.05 17.63 -1.80
C LEU A 161 -12.63 18.90 -1.16
N GLY A 162 -12.58 20.01 -1.86
CA GLY A 162 -13.14 21.30 -1.41
C GLY A 162 -14.64 21.45 -1.59
N ASN A 163 -15.31 20.58 -2.35
CA ASN A 163 -16.74 20.59 -2.57
C ASN A 163 -17.40 19.38 -1.88
N PRO A 164 -18.32 19.58 -0.91
CA PRO A 164 -18.92 18.46 -0.16
C PRO A 164 -19.65 17.42 -1.03
N GLU A 165 -20.32 17.85 -2.10
CA GLU A 165 -21.08 16.96 -2.99
C GLU A 165 -20.11 16.10 -3.84
N LEU A 166 -19.09 16.73 -4.43
CA LEU A 166 -18.07 16.02 -5.21
C LEU A 166 -17.25 15.08 -4.32
N ARG A 167 -16.93 15.51 -3.11
CA ARG A 167 -16.24 14.67 -2.14
C ARG A 167 -17.06 13.43 -1.79
N ALA A 168 -18.35 13.60 -1.49
CA ALA A 168 -19.24 12.48 -1.16
C ALA A 168 -19.36 11.48 -2.34
N LEU A 169 -19.46 12.00 -3.58
CA LEU A 169 -19.48 11.17 -4.77
C LEU A 169 -18.17 10.40 -4.94
N TRP A 170 -17.02 11.05 -4.79
CA TRP A 170 -15.70 10.42 -4.85
C TRP A 170 -15.54 9.33 -3.79
N GLU A 171 -15.93 9.59 -2.54
CA GLU A 171 -15.87 8.60 -1.46
C GLU A 171 -16.74 7.37 -1.76
N LYS A 172 -17.94 7.58 -2.32
CA LYS A 172 -18.83 6.51 -2.76
C LYS A 172 -18.19 5.66 -3.86
N GLU A 173 -17.70 6.27 -4.93
CA GLU A 173 -17.07 5.56 -6.06
C GLU A 173 -15.82 4.79 -5.62
N LEU A 174 -14.99 5.37 -4.77
CA LEU A 174 -13.84 4.69 -4.19
C LEU A 174 -14.26 3.48 -3.35
N GLY A 175 -15.35 3.60 -2.59
CA GLY A 175 -15.97 2.50 -1.86
C GLY A 175 -16.44 1.36 -2.79
N GLU A 176 -17.04 1.69 -3.92
CA GLU A 176 -17.47 0.71 -4.93
C GLU A 176 -16.26 -0.03 -5.54
N MET A 177 -15.17 0.68 -5.84
CA MET A 177 -13.91 0.06 -6.30
C MET A 177 -13.36 -0.93 -5.25
N ARG A 178 -13.33 -0.54 -3.98
CA ARG A 178 -12.86 -1.41 -2.87
C ARG A 178 -13.72 -2.67 -2.76
N VAL A 179 -15.04 -2.53 -2.76
CA VAL A 179 -15.97 -3.67 -2.69
C VAL A 179 -15.77 -4.61 -3.89
N ARG A 180 -15.62 -4.07 -5.08
CA ARG A 180 -15.34 -4.86 -6.29
C ARG A 180 -14.04 -5.65 -6.16
N ILE A 181 -12.96 -5.03 -5.69
CA ILE A 181 -11.67 -5.72 -5.52
C ILE A 181 -11.79 -6.88 -4.51
N LYS A 182 -12.49 -6.67 -3.38
CA LYS A 182 -12.77 -7.73 -2.40
C LYS A 182 -13.55 -8.88 -3.04
N ALA A 183 -14.59 -8.58 -3.83
CA ALA A 183 -15.36 -9.58 -4.54
C ALA A 183 -14.50 -10.36 -5.57
N MET A 184 -13.55 -9.70 -6.24
CA MET A 184 -12.64 -10.38 -7.16
C MET A 184 -11.68 -11.32 -6.43
N ARG A 185 -11.21 -10.99 -5.23
CA ARG A 185 -10.41 -11.91 -4.39
C ARG A 185 -11.18 -13.19 -4.07
N GLN A 186 -12.42 -13.05 -3.63
CA GLN A 186 -13.27 -14.20 -3.32
C GLN A 186 -13.53 -15.04 -4.57
N LYS A 187 -13.91 -14.40 -5.69
CA LYS A 187 -14.12 -15.10 -6.97
C LYS A 187 -12.88 -15.82 -7.47
N LEU A 188 -11.68 -15.23 -7.26
CA LEU A 188 -10.42 -15.89 -7.63
C LEU A 188 -10.22 -17.17 -6.82
N VAL A 189 -10.40 -17.12 -5.51
CA VAL A 189 -10.25 -18.31 -4.65
C VAL A 189 -11.26 -19.38 -5.00
N ASP A 190 -12.53 -19.02 -5.15
CA ASP A 190 -13.60 -19.96 -5.51
C ASP A 190 -13.38 -20.56 -6.90
N GLY A 191 -12.97 -19.73 -7.86
CA GLY A 191 -12.68 -20.16 -9.23
C GLY A 191 -11.47 -21.09 -9.33
N LEU A 192 -10.43 -20.85 -8.55
CA LEU A 192 -9.27 -21.76 -8.46
C LEU A 192 -9.67 -23.12 -7.89
N LYS A 193 -10.47 -23.11 -6.82
CA LYS A 193 -11.01 -24.36 -6.25
C LYS A 193 -11.88 -25.10 -7.25
N ALA A 194 -12.76 -24.41 -7.97
CA ALA A 194 -13.60 -25.00 -9.02
C ALA A 194 -12.78 -25.53 -10.21
N ALA A 195 -11.62 -24.92 -10.51
CA ALA A 195 -10.68 -25.38 -11.52
C ALA A 195 -9.79 -26.55 -11.08
N GLY A 196 -10.00 -27.08 -9.85
CA GLY A 196 -9.30 -28.25 -9.33
C GLY A 196 -7.98 -27.98 -8.62
N VAL A 197 -7.68 -26.72 -8.29
CA VAL A 197 -6.50 -26.36 -7.48
C VAL A 197 -6.70 -26.87 -6.05
N THR A 198 -5.82 -27.79 -5.62
CA THR A 198 -5.86 -28.39 -4.27
C THR A 198 -5.08 -27.61 -3.23
N LYS A 199 -4.13 -26.75 -3.68
CA LYS A 199 -3.38 -25.86 -2.81
C LYS A 199 -4.34 -24.86 -2.16
N ASP A 200 -4.20 -24.65 -0.84
CA ASP A 200 -4.98 -23.62 -0.16
C ASP A 200 -4.60 -22.22 -0.68
N MET A 201 -5.56 -21.55 -1.28
CA MET A 201 -5.44 -20.19 -1.81
C MET A 201 -6.27 -19.17 -1.00
N SER A 202 -6.83 -19.59 0.14
CA SER A 202 -7.70 -18.75 0.98
C SER A 202 -7.01 -17.48 1.49
N PHE A 203 -5.69 -17.53 1.66
CA PHE A 203 -4.89 -16.36 2.08
C PHE A 203 -5.05 -15.14 1.15
N ILE A 204 -5.43 -15.34 -0.11
CA ILE A 204 -5.70 -14.24 -1.03
C ILE A 204 -6.85 -13.36 -0.53
N THR A 205 -7.82 -13.92 0.18
CA THR A 205 -8.96 -13.18 0.73
C THR A 205 -8.61 -12.38 1.98
N THR A 206 -7.53 -12.72 2.68
CA THR A 206 -7.04 -11.97 3.86
C THR A 206 -6.14 -10.80 3.48
N GLN A 207 -5.62 -10.79 2.26
CA GLN A 207 -4.84 -9.67 1.72
C GLN A 207 -5.77 -8.53 1.32
N ILE A 208 -5.26 -7.30 1.38
CA ILE A 208 -6.02 -6.08 1.08
C ILE A 208 -5.34 -5.19 0.05
N GLY A 209 -6.09 -4.24 -0.50
CA GLY A 209 -5.60 -3.33 -1.52
C GLY A 209 -5.62 -3.94 -2.92
N MET A 210 -4.91 -3.30 -3.84
CA MET A 210 -4.95 -3.62 -5.27
C MET A 210 -4.15 -4.86 -5.65
N PHE A 211 -3.17 -5.28 -4.82
CA PHE A 211 -2.22 -6.33 -5.13
C PHE A 211 -2.37 -7.56 -4.23
N SER A 212 -1.87 -8.67 -4.73
CA SER A 212 -1.79 -9.93 -4.00
C SER A 212 -0.47 -10.63 -4.34
N TYR A 213 0.22 -11.15 -3.34
CA TYR A 213 1.17 -12.23 -3.57
C TYR A 213 0.39 -13.52 -3.71
N SER A 214 0.49 -14.15 -4.89
CA SER A 214 -0.26 -15.36 -5.25
C SER A 214 0.36 -16.65 -4.70
N GLY A 215 1.58 -16.61 -4.20
CA GLY A 215 2.35 -17.80 -3.83
C GLY A 215 2.76 -18.67 -5.01
N LEU A 216 2.67 -18.14 -6.24
CA LEU A 216 3.20 -18.79 -7.45
C LEU A 216 4.70 -18.55 -7.56
N SER A 217 5.43 -19.58 -8.02
CA SER A 217 6.86 -19.47 -8.29
C SER A 217 7.15 -18.64 -9.54
N LYS A 218 8.41 -18.22 -9.69
CA LYS A 218 8.87 -17.52 -10.90
C LYS A 218 8.55 -18.31 -12.17
N ASP A 219 8.82 -19.64 -12.18
CA ASP A 219 8.60 -20.47 -13.36
C ASP A 219 7.10 -20.55 -13.70
N GLN A 220 6.23 -20.66 -12.69
CA GLN A 220 4.78 -20.60 -12.87
C GLN A 220 4.34 -19.25 -13.44
N MET A 221 4.90 -18.13 -12.97
CA MET A 221 4.60 -16.79 -13.50
C MET A 221 5.08 -16.61 -14.95
N VAL A 222 6.24 -17.19 -15.29
CA VAL A 222 6.73 -17.20 -16.67
C VAL A 222 5.79 -18.01 -17.57
N ARG A 223 5.37 -19.21 -17.15
CA ARG A 223 4.42 -20.04 -17.90
C ARG A 223 3.07 -19.33 -18.07
N LEU A 224 2.54 -18.68 -17.05
CA LEU A 224 1.31 -17.88 -17.18
C LEU A 224 1.43 -16.82 -18.29
N ARG A 225 2.57 -16.16 -18.37
CA ARG A 225 2.82 -15.13 -19.39
C ARG A 225 2.99 -15.71 -20.78
N THR A 226 3.79 -16.76 -20.92
CA THR A 226 4.19 -17.30 -22.25
C THR A 226 3.14 -18.24 -22.86
N GLU A 227 2.47 -19.04 -22.04
CA GLU A 227 1.49 -20.04 -22.50
C GLU A 227 0.06 -19.48 -22.53
N PHE A 228 -0.27 -18.54 -21.62
CA PHE A 228 -1.64 -18.08 -21.41
C PHE A 228 -1.85 -16.57 -21.56
N GLY A 229 -0.81 -15.77 -21.79
CA GLY A 229 -0.91 -14.32 -21.90
C GLY A 229 -1.39 -13.63 -20.61
N VAL A 230 -1.25 -14.29 -19.46
CA VAL A 230 -1.60 -13.75 -18.14
C VAL A 230 -0.36 -13.15 -17.50
N TYR A 231 -0.38 -11.84 -17.25
CA TYR A 231 0.79 -11.09 -16.82
C TYR A 231 0.76 -10.79 -15.32
N GLY A 232 1.86 -11.10 -14.67
CA GLY A 232 2.19 -10.72 -13.30
C GLY A 232 3.71 -10.58 -13.18
N THR A 233 4.20 -10.19 -12.01
CA THR A 233 5.66 -10.11 -11.80
C THR A 233 6.24 -11.50 -11.51
N ASP A 234 7.51 -11.68 -11.81
CA ASP A 234 8.24 -12.94 -11.53
C ASP A 234 8.27 -13.31 -10.03
N THR A 235 8.00 -12.34 -9.14
CA THR A 235 7.89 -12.55 -7.69
C THR A 235 6.51 -13.08 -7.26
N GLY A 236 5.58 -13.32 -8.18
CA GLY A 236 4.23 -13.80 -7.87
C GLY A 236 3.22 -12.71 -7.52
N ARG A 237 3.57 -11.42 -7.68
CA ARG A 237 2.59 -10.34 -7.49
C ARG A 237 1.58 -10.30 -8.62
N MET A 238 0.30 -10.30 -8.25
CA MET A 238 -0.83 -10.11 -9.14
C MET A 238 -1.57 -8.80 -8.82
N CYS A 239 -2.14 -8.16 -9.85
CA CYS A 239 -3.02 -7.01 -9.68
C CYS A 239 -4.48 -7.49 -9.62
N VAL A 240 -5.03 -7.65 -8.42
CA VAL A 240 -6.44 -8.09 -8.25
C VAL A 240 -7.42 -7.07 -8.80
N ALA A 241 -7.07 -5.79 -8.75
CA ALA A 241 -7.89 -4.72 -9.33
C ALA A 241 -8.07 -4.84 -10.85
N ALA A 242 -7.19 -5.55 -11.56
CA ALA A 242 -7.31 -5.82 -13.00
C ALA A 242 -8.26 -6.98 -13.33
N LEU A 243 -8.64 -7.78 -12.34
CA LEU A 243 -9.62 -8.85 -12.52
C LEU A 243 -11.02 -8.27 -12.66
N ASN A 244 -11.83 -8.90 -13.50
CA ASN A 244 -13.21 -8.52 -13.75
C ASN A 244 -14.03 -9.75 -14.22
N SER A 245 -15.34 -9.58 -14.40
CA SER A 245 -16.25 -10.66 -14.79
C SER A 245 -15.96 -11.28 -16.17
N LYS A 246 -15.16 -10.63 -17.01
CA LYS A 246 -14.83 -11.13 -18.36
C LYS A 246 -13.54 -11.93 -18.39
N ASN A 247 -12.65 -11.76 -17.41
CA ASN A 247 -11.32 -12.41 -17.42
C ASN A 247 -11.08 -13.38 -16.26
N ILE A 248 -11.86 -13.31 -15.18
CA ILE A 248 -11.61 -14.07 -13.95
C ILE A 248 -11.59 -15.58 -14.18
N ASP A 249 -12.54 -16.11 -14.96
CA ASP A 249 -12.65 -17.55 -15.22
C ASP A 249 -11.45 -18.04 -16.03
N TYR A 250 -11.04 -17.27 -17.05
CA TYR A 250 -9.86 -17.57 -17.83
C TYR A 250 -8.59 -17.57 -16.98
N VAL A 251 -8.43 -16.57 -16.11
CA VAL A 251 -7.27 -16.46 -15.21
C VAL A 251 -7.24 -17.65 -14.25
N CYS A 252 -8.37 -18.07 -13.68
CA CYS A 252 -8.44 -19.25 -12.81
C CYS A 252 -8.02 -20.52 -13.54
N GLN A 253 -8.50 -20.74 -14.76
CA GLN A 253 -8.13 -21.90 -15.60
C GLN A 253 -6.64 -21.87 -15.95
N ALA A 254 -6.08 -20.71 -16.29
CA ALA A 254 -4.66 -20.56 -16.60
C ALA A 254 -3.78 -20.87 -15.37
N ILE A 255 -4.14 -20.34 -14.20
CA ILE A 255 -3.42 -20.61 -12.94
C ILE A 255 -3.47 -22.10 -12.61
N ALA A 256 -4.63 -22.75 -12.74
CA ALA A 256 -4.78 -24.19 -12.48
C ALA A 256 -3.90 -25.07 -13.39
N LYS A 257 -3.53 -24.59 -14.59
CA LYS A 257 -2.64 -25.31 -15.52
C LYS A 257 -1.16 -25.20 -15.17
N VAL A 258 -0.77 -24.23 -14.35
CA VAL A 258 0.63 -23.99 -14.00
C VAL A 258 0.98 -24.38 -12.56
N ILE A 259 -0.03 -24.56 -11.67
CA ILE A 259 0.13 -25.12 -10.34
C ILE A 259 0.25 -26.64 -10.44
#